data_f3452eabf3ab9c2b74fe992ab57aa70c
#
_entry.id   f3452eabf3ab9c2b74fe992ab57aa70c
#
_cell.length_a   1.000
_cell.length_b   1.000
_cell.length_c   1.000
_cell.angle_alpha   90.00
_cell.angle_beta   90.00
_cell.angle_gamma   90.00
#
_symmetry.space_group_name_H-M   'P 1'
#
loop_
_entity.id
_entity.type
_entity.pdbx_description
1 polymer ?
#
loop_
_entity_poly.entity_id
_entity_poly.type
_entity_poly.pdbx_seq_one_letter_code
_entity_poly.pdbx_strand_id
1 'polypeptide(L)'
;MKIDNWTERFAGTAGLPRPVQDRLITVGRAIRIKAGEVIFSPTHMPDSLLFLYEGRIRVSQSSEVGREIVLYRIDAGDSCVLTTACMLAEEAYNAEGVAETDVILIKLPKQDFDKLVAEEEAFRKFVFAAYSRRLIDLLRVVDDVAFGRIDVRLAERLLILAGNQKEIQTTHQLLAGELGTAREVISRVLHDFQRRAMILQSRGRITLQDKAALKKLTLG
;
A
#
# COMPACT_ATOMS: atom_id res chain seq x y z
N MET A 1 27.77 -4.06 -11.10
CA MET A 1 27.37 -3.16 -12.22
C MET A 1 27.05 -1.80 -11.61
N LYS A 2 27.51 -0.68 -12.17
CA LYS A 2 27.03 0.67 -11.80
C LYS A 2 25.91 1.06 -12.77
N ILE A 3 24.85 1.64 -12.24
CA ILE A 3 23.80 2.27 -13.04
C ILE A 3 23.82 3.73 -12.63
N ASP A 4 24.27 4.58 -13.54
CA ASP A 4 24.31 6.02 -13.32
C ASP A 4 22.86 6.53 -13.30
N ASN A 5 22.58 7.52 -12.43
CA ASN A 5 21.26 8.15 -12.28
C ASN A 5 20.09 7.22 -11.89
N TRP A 6 20.36 6.06 -11.28
CA TRP A 6 19.29 5.15 -10.85
C TRP A 6 18.26 5.83 -9.92
N THR A 7 18.68 6.85 -9.16
CA THR A 7 17.81 7.59 -8.24
C THR A 7 16.65 8.31 -8.94
N GLU A 8 16.79 8.66 -10.22
CA GLU A 8 15.76 9.34 -11.00
C GLU A 8 14.58 8.42 -11.36
N ARG A 9 14.81 7.10 -11.35
CA ARG A 9 13.77 6.10 -11.65
C ARG A 9 12.76 5.91 -10.52
N PHE A 10 13.12 6.28 -9.30
CA PHE A 10 12.27 6.13 -8.14
C PHE A 10 11.72 7.49 -7.73
N ALA A 11 10.39 7.67 -7.81
CA ALA A 11 9.73 8.95 -7.52
C ALA A 11 10.15 9.55 -6.17
N GLY A 12 10.40 8.70 -5.17
CA GLY A 12 10.81 9.13 -3.85
C GLY A 12 12.26 9.63 -3.78
N THR A 13 13.19 9.01 -4.50
CA THR A 13 14.60 9.44 -4.51
C THR A 13 14.87 10.53 -5.54
N ALA A 14 14.09 10.62 -6.63
CA ALA A 14 14.19 11.68 -7.62
C ALA A 14 13.94 13.07 -7.02
N GLY A 15 13.10 13.17 -5.99
CA GLY A 15 12.80 14.41 -5.28
C GLY A 15 13.81 14.81 -4.19
N LEU A 16 14.85 14.01 -3.96
CA LEU A 16 15.87 14.31 -2.94
C LEU A 16 16.84 15.39 -3.43
N PRO A 17 17.47 16.17 -2.53
CA PRO A 17 18.56 17.08 -2.86
C PRO A 17 19.69 16.38 -3.60
N ARG A 18 20.30 17.05 -4.58
CA ARG A 18 21.36 16.47 -5.43
C ARG A 18 22.51 15.83 -4.63
N PRO A 19 23.04 16.45 -3.56
CA PRO A 19 24.10 15.82 -2.77
C PRO A 19 23.70 14.45 -2.17
N VAL A 20 22.43 14.31 -1.76
CA VAL A 20 21.90 13.04 -1.22
C VAL A 20 21.77 12.00 -2.33
N GLN A 21 21.31 12.40 -3.51
CA GLN A 21 21.25 11.51 -4.68
C GLN A 21 22.66 11.01 -5.06
N ASP A 22 23.65 11.91 -5.10
CA ASP A 22 25.03 11.56 -5.44
C ASP A 22 25.64 10.56 -4.42
N ARG A 23 25.33 10.73 -3.12
CA ARG A 23 25.69 9.72 -2.09
C ARG A 23 25.03 8.37 -2.37
N LEU A 24 23.73 8.35 -2.65
CA LEU A 24 22.98 7.13 -2.98
C LEU A 24 23.59 6.42 -4.21
N ILE A 25 23.91 7.17 -5.27
CA ILE A 25 24.54 6.63 -6.49
C ILE A 25 25.92 6.05 -6.19
N THR A 26 26.68 6.70 -5.30
CA THR A 26 28.03 6.26 -4.94
C THR A 26 28.03 4.94 -4.17
N VAL A 27 27.12 4.76 -3.22
CA VAL A 27 27.05 3.59 -2.34
C VAL A 27 26.14 2.48 -2.87
N GLY A 28 25.18 2.80 -3.74
CA GLY A 28 24.25 1.85 -4.34
C GLY A 28 24.96 0.86 -5.27
N ARG A 29 24.64 -0.43 -5.14
CA ARG A 29 25.23 -1.52 -5.94
C ARG A 29 24.15 -2.24 -6.71
N ALA A 30 24.25 -2.20 -8.03
CA ALA A 30 23.33 -2.93 -8.90
C ALA A 30 23.73 -4.41 -9.01
N ILE A 31 22.78 -5.31 -8.79
CA ILE A 31 22.90 -6.74 -8.97
C ILE A 31 21.81 -7.25 -9.92
N ARG A 32 22.06 -8.35 -10.60
CA ARG A 32 21.08 -9.08 -11.42
C ARG A 32 20.75 -10.40 -10.75
N ILE A 33 19.48 -10.74 -10.75
CA ILE A 33 18.95 -11.99 -10.18
C ILE A 33 18.00 -12.58 -11.23
N LYS A 34 18.08 -13.88 -11.44
CA LYS A 34 17.27 -14.58 -12.43
C LYS A 34 15.86 -14.85 -11.91
N ALA A 35 14.92 -14.98 -12.84
CA ALA A 35 13.58 -15.43 -12.50
C ALA A 35 13.63 -16.76 -11.73
N GLY A 36 12.84 -16.87 -10.67
CA GLY A 36 12.77 -18.04 -9.78
C GLY A 36 13.79 -18.01 -8.63
N GLU A 37 14.79 -17.13 -8.63
CA GLU A 37 15.76 -17.06 -7.52
C GLU A 37 15.19 -16.33 -6.30
N VAL A 38 15.59 -16.80 -5.12
CA VAL A 38 15.22 -16.19 -3.82
C VAL A 38 16.13 -14.99 -3.57
N ILE A 39 15.52 -13.85 -3.26
CA ILE A 39 16.20 -12.58 -2.97
C ILE A 39 16.44 -12.42 -1.47
N PHE A 40 15.45 -12.77 -0.69
CA PHE A 40 15.51 -12.85 0.77
C PHE A 40 14.54 -13.92 1.29
N SER A 41 14.83 -14.48 2.45
CA SER A 41 14.03 -15.55 3.06
C SER A 41 13.84 -15.32 4.56
N PRO A 42 12.83 -15.97 5.17
CA PRO A 42 12.59 -15.89 6.61
C PRO A 42 13.85 -16.20 7.42
N THR A 43 13.94 -15.63 8.61
CA THR A 43 15.06 -15.76 9.57
C THR A 43 16.37 -15.07 9.19
N HIS A 44 16.53 -14.60 7.95
CA HIS A 44 17.70 -13.83 7.56
C HIS A 44 17.55 -12.35 7.90
N MET A 45 18.62 -11.74 8.42
CA MET A 45 18.67 -10.31 8.67
C MET A 45 18.92 -9.54 7.37
N PRO A 46 18.20 -8.43 7.12
CA PRO A 46 18.49 -7.60 5.95
C PRO A 46 19.85 -6.91 6.07
N ASP A 47 20.68 -7.08 5.06
CA ASP A 47 22.01 -6.45 4.95
C ASP A 47 22.01 -5.17 4.12
N SER A 48 20.93 -4.90 3.40
CA SER A 48 20.82 -3.79 2.46
C SER A 48 19.35 -3.40 2.22
N LEU A 49 19.07 -2.11 2.04
CA LEU A 49 17.79 -1.68 1.48
C LEU A 49 17.76 -2.00 -0.02
N LEU A 50 16.63 -2.51 -0.50
CA LEU A 50 16.44 -2.97 -1.87
C LEU A 50 15.54 -2.01 -2.65
N PHE A 51 16.03 -1.54 -3.80
CA PHE A 51 15.27 -0.79 -4.79
C PHE A 51 15.16 -1.64 -6.06
N LEU A 52 13.96 -1.89 -6.55
CA LEU A 52 13.75 -2.69 -7.76
C LEU A 52 13.82 -1.79 -8.99
N TYR A 53 14.94 -1.90 -9.73
CA TYR A 53 15.18 -1.11 -10.93
C TYR A 53 14.45 -1.68 -12.14
N GLU A 54 14.46 -3.01 -12.32
CA GLU A 54 13.75 -3.73 -13.40
C GLU A 54 13.17 -5.04 -12.88
N GLY A 55 12.07 -5.49 -13.51
CA GLY A 55 11.41 -6.76 -13.25
C GLY A 55 10.34 -6.67 -12.17
N ARG A 56 10.03 -7.83 -11.59
CA ARG A 56 8.99 -7.98 -10.56
C ARG A 56 9.41 -9.01 -9.51
N ILE A 57 9.13 -8.70 -8.25
CA ILE A 57 9.38 -9.58 -7.10
C ILE A 57 8.04 -9.90 -6.44
N ARG A 58 7.81 -11.18 -6.15
CA ARG A 58 6.71 -11.64 -5.31
C ARG A 58 7.19 -11.78 -3.88
N VAL A 59 6.46 -11.21 -2.95
CA VAL A 59 6.68 -11.36 -1.51
C VAL A 59 5.58 -12.23 -0.95
N SER A 60 5.94 -13.35 -0.35
CA SER A 60 5.01 -14.33 0.19
C SER A 60 5.42 -14.83 1.57
N GLN A 61 4.46 -15.34 2.31
CA GLN A 61 4.65 -15.96 3.61
C GLN A 61 4.07 -17.35 3.59
N SER A 62 4.81 -18.31 4.12
CA SER A 62 4.34 -19.70 4.30
C SER A 62 3.84 -19.87 5.72
N SER A 63 2.66 -20.50 5.87
CA SER A 63 2.16 -20.93 7.16
C SER A 63 2.89 -22.21 7.63
N GLU A 64 2.78 -22.55 8.91
CA GLU A 64 3.34 -23.77 9.49
C GLU A 64 2.84 -25.05 8.80
N VAL A 65 1.65 -25.03 8.22
CA VAL A 65 1.06 -26.14 7.44
C VAL A 65 1.46 -26.09 5.95
N GLY A 66 2.44 -25.27 5.56
CA GLY A 66 2.96 -25.21 4.18
C GLY A 66 2.09 -24.45 3.17
N ARG A 67 1.05 -23.74 3.62
CA ARG A 67 0.23 -22.90 2.74
C ARG A 67 0.92 -21.56 2.50
N GLU A 68 1.21 -21.25 1.24
CA GLU A 68 1.78 -19.97 0.82
C GLU A 68 0.69 -18.93 0.61
N ILE A 69 0.92 -17.72 1.14
CA ILE A 69 0.07 -16.54 0.91
C ILE A 69 0.95 -15.44 0.33
N VAL A 70 0.57 -14.93 -0.84
CA VAL A 70 1.21 -13.77 -1.45
C VAL A 70 0.77 -12.52 -0.69
N LEU A 71 1.73 -11.84 -0.06
CA LEU A 71 1.47 -10.61 0.69
C LEU A 71 1.34 -9.41 -0.26
N TYR A 72 2.29 -9.28 -1.18
CA TYR A 72 2.30 -8.23 -2.21
C TYR A 72 3.36 -8.51 -3.28
N ARG A 73 3.37 -7.68 -4.31
CA ARG A 73 4.41 -7.63 -5.33
C ARG A 73 5.14 -6.30 -5.28
N ILE A 74 6.41 -6.31 -5.67
CA ILE A 74 7.24 -5.13 -5.85
C ILE A 74 7.44 -5.00 -7.35
N ASP A 75 7.05 -3.86 -7.90
CA ASP A 75 7.24 -3.54 -9.31
C ASP A 75 8.44 -2.60 -9.51
N ALA A 76 8.94 -2.53 -10.75
CA ALA A 76 10.05 -1.64 -11.09
C ALA A 76 9.71 -0.17 -10.76
N GLY A 77 10.59 0.50 -10.05
CA GLY A 77 10.41 1.85 -9.51
C GLY A 77 10.03 1.89 -8.02
N ASP A 78 9.79 0.73 -7.39
CA ASP A 78 9.48 0.62 -5.97
C ASP A 78 10.70 0.17 -5.14
N SER A 79 10.69 0.51 -3.85
CA SER A 79 11.60 -0.04 -2.84
C SER A 79 10.91 -1.14 -2.02
N CYS A 80 11.69 -2.09 -1.51
CA CYS A 80 11.16 -3.15 -0.66
C CYS A 80 10.84 -2.62 0.74
N VAL A 81 9.55 -2.42 1.01
CA VAL A 81 9.07 -1.89 2.30
C VAL A 81 9.33 -2.86 3.45
N LEU A 82 9.21 -4.18 3.21
CA LEU A 82 9.52 -5.18 4.23
C LEU A 82 10.99 -5.09 4.65
N THR A 83 11.91 -4.96 3.68
CA THR A 83 13.32 -4.75 3.99
C THR A 83 13.54 -3.49 4.83
N THR A 84 12.87 -2.38 4.47
CA THR A 84 12.94 -1.14 5.25
C THR A 84 12.45 -1.34 6.68
N ALA A 85 11.30 -2.00 6.85
CA ALA A 85 10.73 -2.28 8.16
C ALA A 85 11.66 -3.14 9.02
N CYS A 86 12.15 -4.26 8.48
CA CYS A 86 13.07 -5.15 9.19
C CYS A 86 14.40 -4.48 9.53
N MET A 87 14.93 -3.62 8.66
CA MET A 87 16.17 -2.86 8.95
C MET A 87 15.98 -1.85 10.08
N LEU A 88 14.85 -1.13 10.11
CA LEU A 88 14.54 -0.15 11.15
C LEU A 88 14.21 -0.79 12.49
N ALA A 89 13.57 -1.98 12.47
CA ALA A 89 13.23 -2.74 13.67
C ALA A 89 14.39 -3.61 14.19
N GLU A 90 15.46 -3.77 13.41
CA GLU A 90 16.55 -4.73 13.67
C GLU A 90 16.04 -6.17 13.81
N GLU A 91 15.05 -6.54 12.95
CA GLU A 91 14.44 -7.86 12.94
C GLU A 91 14.74 -8.62 11.65
N ALA A 92 14.71 -9.95 11.74
CA ALA A 92 14.82 -10.82 10.59
C ALA A 92 13.54 -10.77 9.72
N TYR A 93 13.67 -11.15 8.44
CA TYR A 93 12.51 -11.32 7.59
C TYR A 93 11.56 -12.38 8.14
N ASN A 94 10.26 -12.13 8.02
CA ASN A 94 9.19 -13.10 8.29
C ASN A 94 8.49 -13.59 7.01
N ALA A 95 9.01 -13.21 5.86
CA ALA A 95 8.49 -13.57 4.54
C ALA A 95 9.64 -13.82 3.56
N GLU A 96 9.32 -14.42 2.43
CA GLU A 96 10.24 -14.71 1.33
C GLU A 96 9.98 -13.78 0.14
N GLY A 97 11.06 -13.30 -0.50
CA GLY A 97 11.01 -12.55 -1.74
C GLY A 97 11.62 -13.36 -2.88
N VAL A 98 10.83 -13.64 -3.92
CA VAL A 98 11.24 -14.40 -5.10
C VAL A 98 11.11 -13.55 -6.35
N ALA A 99 12.10 -13.58 -7.22
CA ALA A 99 12.06 -12.92 -8.52
C ALA A 99 11.03 -13.62 -9.45
N GLU A 100 9.93 -12.94 -9.81
CA GLU A 100 8.95 -13.48 -10.79
C GLU A 100 9.44 -13.35 -12.23
N THR A 101 10.32 -12.38 -12.50
CA THR A 101 11.02 -12.18 -13.78
C THR A 101 12.52 -12.03 -13.52
N ASP A 102 13.35 -11.95 -14.54
CA ASP A 102 14.71 -11.43 -14.37
C ASP A 102 14.62 -10.02 -13.77
N VAL A 103 15.39 -9.76 -12.72
CA VAL A 103 15.35 -8.48 -11.99
C VAL A 103 16.71 -7.82 -11.92
N ILE A 104 16.70 -6.49 -11.88
CA ILE A 104 17.84 -5.66 -11.51
C ILE A 104 17.48 -4.96 -10.20
N LEU A 105 18.27 -5.22 -9.17
CA LEU A 105 18.15 -4.61 -7.85
C LEU A 105 19.30 -3.65 -7.60
N ILE A 106 18.98 -2.51 -6.97
CA ILE A 106 19.99 -1.66 -6.34
C ILE A 106 19.98 -1.97 -4.84
N LYS A 107 21.09 -2.46 -4.33
CA LYS A 107 21.34 -2.70 -2.90
C LYS A 107 22.01 -1.48 -2.29
N LEU A 108 21.39 -0.89 -1.29
CA LEU A 108 21.98 0.13 -0.42
C LEU A 108 22.41 -0.55 0.88
N PRO A 109 23.72 -0.72 1.16
CA PRO A 109 24.19 -1.43 2.35
C PRO A 109 23.63 -0.82 3.65
N LYS A 110 23.36 -1.68 4.65
CA LYS A 110 22.76 -1.26 5.94
C LYS A 110 23.56 -0.12 6.60
N GLN A 111 24.87 -0.21 6.61
CA GLN A 111 25.71 0.85 7.20
C GLN A 111 25.52 2.21 6.53
N ASP A 112 25.38 2.25 5.19
CA ASP A 112 25.17 3.48 4.44
C ASP A 112 23.73 3.97 4.59
N PHE A 113 22.76 3.06 4.68
CA PHE A 113 21.37 3.38 5.01
C PHE A 113 21.28 4.05 6.38
N ASP A 114 21.89 3.46 7.42
CA ASP A 114 21.87 3.98 8.80
C ASP A 114 22.48 5.39 8.86
N LYS A 115 23.63 5.60 8.18
CA LYS A 115 24.29 6.92 8.08
C LYS A 115 23.39 7.94 7.37
N LEU A 116 22.78 7.57 6.24
CA LEU A 116 21.88 8.46 5.51
C LEU A 116 20.63 8.82 6.33
N VAL A 117 20.06 7.88 7.06
CA VAL A 117 18.91 8.15 7.96
C VAL A 117 19.33 9.08 9.11
N ALA A 118 20.52 8.91 9.67
CA ALA A 118 21.01 9.75 10.76
C ALA A 118 21.36 11.17 10.31
N GLU A 119 22.08 11.30 9.20
CA GLU A 119 22.71 12.54 8.76
C GLU A 119 21.83 13.37 7.82
N GLU A 120 21.01 12.72 6.96
CA GLU A 120 20.30 13.38 5.88
C GLU A 120 18.78 13.46 6.16
N GLU A 121 18.32 14.63 6.60
CA GLU A 121 16.90 14.86 6.91
C GLU A 121 15.96 14.52 5.75
N ALA A 122 16.35 14.88 4.51
CA ALA A 122 15.55 14.62 3.32
C ALA A 122 15.40 13.11 3.06
N PHE A 123 16.47 12.31 3.23
CA PHE A 123 16.43 10.86 3.10
C PHE A 123 15.59 10.23 4.22
N ARG A 124 15.76 10.68 5.45
CA ARG A 124 14.96 10.24 6.60
C ARG A 124 13.46 10.48 6.36
N LYS A 125 13.08 11.66 5.90
CA LYS A 125 11.68 11.98 5.53
C LYS A 125 11.15 11.07 4.43
N PHE A 126 11.96 10.78 3.41
CA PHE A 126 11.61 9.85 2.34
C PHE A 126 11.31 8.45 2.88
N VAL A 127 12.21 7.90 3.71
CA VAL A 127 12.05 6.56 4.31
C VAL A 127 10.76 6.48 5.13
N PHE A 128 10.53 7.43 6.04
CA PHE A 128 9.33 7.45 6.87
C PHE A 128 8.05 7.68 6.07
N ALA A 129 8.08 8.53 5.05
CA ALA A 129 6.92 8.75 4.18
C ALA A 129 6.54 7.49 3.38
N ALA A 130 7.53 6.74 2.88
CA ALA A 130 7.31 5.49 2.18
C ALA A 130 6.69 4.44 3.12
N TYR A 131 7.22 4.31 4.34
CA TYR A 131 6.69 3.40 5.36
C TYR A 131 5.28 3.77 5.81
N SER A 132 5.02 5.06 6.07
CA SER A 132 3.70 5.54 6.49
C SER A 132 2.62 5.29 5.44
N ARG A 133 2.92 5.50 4.15
CA ARG A 133 1.99 5.16 3.07
C ARG A 133 1.60 3.69 3.10
N ARG A 134 2.59 2.80 3.26
CA ARG A 134 2.31 1.35 3.32
C ARG A 134 1.48 0.95 4.53
N LEU A 135 1.74 1.58 5.69
CA LEU A 135 0.93 1.36 6.88
C LEU A 135 -0.54 1.76 6.65
N ILE A 136 -0.77 2.91 6.01
CA ILE A 136 -2.12 3.36 5.64
C ILE A 136 -2.79 2.37 4.69
N ASP A 137 -2.06 1.84 3.70
CA ASP A 137 -2.61 0.85 2.76
C ASP A 137 -2.96 -0.47 3.46
N LEU A 138 -2.13 -0.94 4.39
CA LEU A 138 -2.43 -2.10 5.22
C LEU A 138 -3.67 -1.90 6.10
N LEU A 139 -3.81 -0.72 6.73
CA LEU A 139 -5.00 -0.40 7.50
C LEU A 139 -6.27 -0.41 6.65
N ARG A 140 -6.20 0.03 5.38
CA ARG A 140 -7.32 -0.10 4.43
C ARG A 140 -7.69 -1.56 4.15
N VAL A 141 -6.70 -2.41 3.92
CA VAL A 141 -6.94 -3.85 3.73
C VAL A 141 -7.58 -4.48 4.98
N VAL A 142 -7.10 -4.13 6.17
CA VAL A 142 -7.72 -4.59 7.43
C VAL A 142 -9.16 -4.09 7.55
N ASP A 143 -9.42 -2.84 7.22
CA ASP A 143 -10.79 -2.30 7.18
C ASP A 143 -11.69 -3.10 6.22
N ASP A 144 -11.19 -3.38 5.00
CA ASP A 144 -11.96 -4.13 3.99
C ASP A 144 -12.26 -5.56 4.43
N VAL A 145 -11.31 -6.22 5.09
CA VAL A 145 -11.48 -7.57 5.63
C VAL A 145 -12.38 -7.59 6.87
N ALA A 146 -12.15 -6.67 7.80
CA ALA A 146 -12.88 -6.63 9.07
C ALA A 146 -14.34 -6.21 8.92
N PHE A 147 -14.61 -5.29 7.99
CA PHE A 147 -15.95 -4.73 7.79
C PHE A 147 -16.68 -5.26 6.56
N GLY A 148 -16.08 -6.19 5.84
CA GLY A 148 -16.68 -6.97 4.76
C GLY A 148 -17.50 -6.15 3.77
N ARG A 149 -16.86 -5.47 2.82
CA ARG A 149 -17.52 -4.75 1.70
C ARG A 149 -18.70 -3.86 2.16
N ILE A 150 -18.49 -3.07 3.22
CA ILE A 150 -19.52 -2.15 3.74
C ILE A 150 -20.00 -1.18 2.64
N ASP A 151 -19.17 -0.84 1.67
CA ASP A 151 -19.52 -0.07 0.49
C ASP A 151 -20.67 -0.74 -0.29
N VAL A 152 -20.57 -2.03 -0.58
CA VAL A 152 -21.58 -2.82 -1.27
C VAL A 152 -22.87 -2.88 -0.45
N ARG A 153 -22.75 -3.28 0.82
CA ARG A 153 -23.89 -3.41 1.75
C ARG A 153 -24.59 -2.07 1.97
N LEU A 154 -23.82 -0.97 2.05
CA LEU A 154 -24.38 0.38 2.16
C LEU A 154 -25.07 0.82 0.86
N ALA A 155 -24.47 0.54 -0.31
CA ALA A 155 -25.09 0.83 -1.60
C ALA A 155 -26.43 0.07 -1.76
N GLU A 156 -26.46 -1.23 -1.44
CA GLU A 156 -27.69 -2.04 -1.42
C GLU A 156 -28.74 -1.44 -0.49
N ARG A 157 -28.33 -1.10 0.74
CA ARG A 157 -29.24 -0.53 1.74
C ARG A 157 -29.83 0.80 1.29
N LEU A 158 -29.01 1.69 0.72
CA LEU A 158 -29.49 2.97 0.17
C LEU A 158 -30.47 2.76 -1.00
N LEU A 159 -30.21 1.81 -1.89
CA LEU A 159 -31.12 1.48 -2.99
C LEU A 159 -32.45 0.94 -2.48
N ILE A 160 -32.45 0.08 -1.47
CA ILE A 160 -33.66 -0.46 -0.82
C ILE A 160 -34.46 0.67 -0.15
N LEU A 161 -33.81 1.51 0.65
CA LEU A 161 -34.47 2.62 1.36
C LEU A 161 -35.05 3.66 0.40
N ALA A 162 -34.38 3.91 -0.71
CA ALA A 162 -34.88 4.85 -1.72
C ALA A 162 -36.06 4.31 -2.51
N GLY A 163 -36.13 3.00 -2.76
CA GLY A 163 -37.16 2.43 -3.65
C GLY A 163 -37.21 3.17 -4.99
N ASN A 164 -38.36 3.75 -5.29
CA ASN A 164 -38.56 4.59 -6.48
C ASN A 164 -38.17 6.06 -6.27
N GLN A 165 -37.98 6.49 -5.02
CA GLN A 165 -37.62 7.87 -4.69
C GLN A 165 -36.12 8.09 -4.91
N LYS A 166 -35.71 9.36 -5.01
CA LYS A 166 -34.30 9.74 -5.06
C LYS A 166 -33.76 10.13 -3.70
N GLU A 167 -34.62 10.39 -2.74
CA GLU A 167 -34.28 10.97 -1.46
C GLU A 167 -34.61 10.04 -0.30
N ILE A 168 -33.70 9.93 0.65
CA ILE A 168 -33.77 9.07 1.83
C ILE A 168 -33.57 9.95 3.07
N GLN A 169 -34.50 9.88 4.03
CA GLN A 169 -34.34 10.48 5.34
C GLN A 169 -33.69 9.44 6.27
N THR A 170 -32.42 9.63 6.60
CA THR A 170 -31.68 8.73 7.48
C THR A 170 -30.48 9.45 8.09
N THR A 171 -29.85 8.82 9.08
CA THR A 171 -28.63 9.31 9.71
C THR A 171 -27.52 8.26 9.57
N HIS A 172 -26.26 8.72 9.64
CA HIS A 172 -25.11 7.81 9.64
C HIS A 172 -25.17 6.81 10.79
N GLN A 173 -25.73 7.22 11.95
CA GLN A 173 -25.87 6.34 13.12
C GLN A 173 -26.90 5.21 12.86
N LEU A 174 -28.02 5.52 12.23
CA LEU A 174 -29.03 4.51 11.87
C LEU A 174 -28.46 3.51 10.88
N LEU A 175 -27.82 3.98 9.80
CA LEU A 175 -27.18 3.13 8.81
C LEU A 175 -26.09 2.26 9.44
N ALA A 176 -25.31 2.80 10.37
CA ALA A 176 -24.29 2.05 11.09
C ALA A 176 -24.89 0.91 11.94
N GLY A 177 -25.98 1.19 12.66
CA GLY A 177 -26.70 0.18 13.44
C GLY A 177 -27.28 -0.92 12.56
N GLU A 178 -27.91 -0.58 11.42
CA GLU A 178 -28.49 -1.54 10.48
C GLU A 178 -27.43 -2.43 9.79
N LEU A 179 -26.24 -1.88 9.52
CA LEU A 179 -25.16 -2.61 8.85
C LEU A 179 -24.17 -3.25 9.83
N GLY A 180 -24.35 -3.08 11.14
CA GLY A 180 -23.49 -3.67 12.16
C GLY A 180 -22.06 -3.13 12.11
N THR A 181 -21.89 -1.81 11.88
CA THR A 181 -20.59 -1.17 11.76
C THR A 181 -20.53 0.15 12.53
N ALA A 182 -19.37 0.78 12.62
CA ALA A 182 -19.21 2.07 13.28
C ALA A 182 -19.71 3.23 12.42
N ARG A 183 -20.24 4.29 13.06
CA ARG A 183 -20.71 5.51 12.40
C ARG A 183 -19.63 6.15 11.51
N GLU A 184 -18.39 6.13 11.96
CA GLU A 184 -17.21 6.68 11.29
C GLU A 184 -16.98 5.97 9.93
N VAL A 185 -17.17 4.65 9.89
CA VAL A 185 -17.06 3.83 8.66
C VAL A 185 -18.13 4.24 7.66
N ILE A 186 -19.39 4.35 8.10
CA ILE A 186 -20.50 4.83 7.25
C ILE A 186 -20.21 6.23 6.74
N SER A 187 -19.74 7.15 7.59
CA SER A 187 -19.41 8.53 7.21
C SER A 187 -18.35 8.55 6.11
N ARG A 188 -17.31 7.73 6.22
CA ARG A 188 -16.22 7.63 5.23
C ARG A 188 -16.75 7.10 3.89
N VAL A 189 -17.53 6.03 3.89
CA VAL A 189 -18.08 5.44 2.66
C VAL A 189 -19.07 6.40 1.97
N LEU A 190 -19.95 7.05 2.72
CA LEU A 190 -20.86 8.06 2.16
C LEU A 190 -20.08 9.26 1.58
N HIS A 191 -18.98 9.66 2.20
CA HIS A 191 -18.13 10.73 1.67
C HIS A 191 -17.46 10.30 0.34
N ASP A 192 -17.03 9.04 0.23
CA ASP A 192 -16.51 8.50 -1.04
C ASP A 192 -17.59 8.46 -2.13
N PHE A 193 -18.79 8.00 -1.80
CA PHE A 193 -19.91 8.00 -2.74
C PHE A 193 -20.26 9.42 -3.21
N GLN A 194 -20.21 10.41 -2.32
CA GLN A 194 -20.43 11.81 -2.69
C GLN A 194 -19.31 12.34 -3.59
N ARG A 195 -18.05 12.06 -3.29
CA ARG A 195 -16.90 12.43 -4.12
C ARG A 195 -17.00 11.85 -5.54
N ARG A 196 -17.55 10.64 -5.66
CA ARG A 196 -17.82 9.95 -6.93
C ARG A 196 -19.13 10.38 -7.59
N ALA A 197 -19.79 11.43 -7.07
CA ALA A 197 -21.08 11.95 -7.55
C ALA A 197 -22.23 10.93 -7.59
N MET A 198 -22.15 9.85 -6.80
CA MET A 198 -23.23 8.85 -6.71
C MET A 198 -24.38 9.32 -5.83
N ILE A 199 -24.06 10.13 -4.80
CA ILE A 199 -25.02 10.68 -3.85
C ILE A 199 -24.71 12.14 -3.53
N LEU A 200 -25.67 12.83 -2.93
CA LEU A 200 -25.50 14.12 -2.28
C LEU A 200 -25.97 14.00 -0.83
N GLN A 201 -25.14 14.46 0.14
CA GLN A 201 -25.46 14.46 1.54
C GLN A 201 -25.92 15.84 2.00
N SER A 202 -26.97 15.88 2.81
CA SER A 202 -27.41 17.04 3.60
C SER A 202 -27.82 16.59 5.00
N ARG A 203 -28.09 17.53 5.89
CA ARG A 203 -28.40 17.20 7.29
C ARG A 203 -29.61 16.27 7.41
N GLY A 204 -29.38 15.02 7.82
CA GLY A 204 -30.41 14.00 8.00
C GLY A 204 -30.99 13.42 6.70
N ARG A 205 -30.36 13.69 5.55
CA ARG A 205 -30.91 13.35 4.23
C ARG A 205 -29.80 12.95 3.26
N ILE A 206 -30.05 11.93 2.46
CA ILE A 206 -29.19 11.45 1.38
C ILE A 206 -29.99 11.43 0.09
N THR A 207 -29.50 12.09 -0.95
CA THR A 207 -30.13 12.09 -2.29
C THR A 207 -29.28 11.25 -3.23
N LEU A 208 -29.87 10.23 -3.86
CA LEU A 208 -29.22 9.38 -4.85
C LEU A 208 -29.13 10.12 -6.20
N GLN A 209 -27.91 10.43 -6.64
CA GLN A 209 -27.63 11.11 -7.91
C GLN A 209 -27.51 10.10 -9.05
N ASP A 210 -26.82 9.00 -8.81
CA ASP A 210 -26.61 7.94 -9.80
C ASP A 210 -26.90 6.56 -9.19
N LYS A 211 -28.17 6.13 -9.34
CA LYS A 211 -28.61 4.80 -8.92
C LYS A 211 -27.95 3.67 -9.72
N ALA A 212 -27.58 3.93 -10.99
CA ALA A 212 -26.97 2.90 -11.83
C ALA A 212 -25.53 2.61 -11.34
N ALA A 213 -24.76 3.64 -10.97
CA ALA A 213 -23.44 3.48 -10.39
C ALA A 213 -23.49 2.74 -9.05
N LEU A 214 -24.47 3.05 -8.17
CA LEU A 214 -24.67 2.30 -6.91
C LEU A 214 -25.03 0.83 -7.17
N LYS A 215 -25.93 0.54 -8.14
CA LYS A 215 -26.24 -0.83 -8.54
C LYS A 215 -25.03 -1.59 -9.08
N LYS A 216 -24.17 -0.92 -9.86
CA LYS A 216 -22.94 -1.54 -10.37
C LYS A 216 -22.00 -2.00 -9.25
N LEU A 217 -21.95 -1.27 -8.13
CA LEU A 217 -21.17 -1.70 -6.95
C LEU A 217 -21.71 -2.99 -6.33
N THR A 218 -23.02 -3.25 -6.42
CA THR A 218 -23.65 -4.43 -5.80
C THR A 218 -23.54 -5.70 -6.66
N LEU A 219 -23.12 -5.59 -7.91
CA LEU A 219 -23.00 -6.70 -8.86
C LEU A 219 -21.57 -7.26 -9.01
N GLY A 220 -20.57 -6.62 -8.44
CA GLY A 220 -19.14 -7.00 -8.48
C GLY A 220 -18.58 -7.31 -7.11
#